data_80b7eff1825ffd12ecc1ef499b3036f1
#
_entry.id   80b7eff1825ffd12ecc1ef499b3036f1
#
_cell.length_a   1.000
_cell.length_b   1.000
_cell.length_c   1.000
_cell.angle_alpha   90.00
_cell.angle_beta   90.00
_cell.angle_gamma   90.00
#
_symmetry.space_group_name_H-M   'P 1'
#
loop_
_entity.id
_entity.type
_entity.pdbx_description
1 polymer ?
#
loop_
_entity_poly.entity_id
_entity_poly.type
_entity_poly.pdbx_seq_one_letter_code
_entity_poly.pdbx_strand_id
1 'polypeptide(L)'
;MGEVSKQQLRTVLRKQKKHKNSDSEDDWLMTYSDAVTLLMTFLVLLLSVSTIDQSKYDQVVEDIKEGGLESGKKFVSPFEKLKTELDEITESHKLKDNMTVTRQPKGITIELASSSLYGVGSAEIQEKSAAALSDVAESIKNFDYENYQVEIEGHTDNVAIHTKQYPSNWELSVHRATNIVQHFLKEGVDSQRMKAAGYADTKPKAPNVDDSGKAIPENQAINRRVIIHVIRKDN
;
A
#
# COMPACT_ATOMS: atom_id res chain seq x y z
N MET A 1 -13.90 88.70 1.27
CA MET A 1 -13.55 87.46 2.04
C MET A 1 -14.86 86.88 2.54
N GLY A 2 -15.33 85.82 1.89
CA GLY A 2 -16.66 85.28 2.17
C GLY A 2 -16.66 84.41 3.43
N GLU A 3 -17.55 84.72 4.36
CA GLU A 3 -17.84 83.89 5.53
C GLU A 3 -18.37 82.54 5.08
N VAL A 4 -17.57 81.50 5.33
CA VAL A 4 -18.04 80.15 5.14
C VAL A 4 -19.10 79.83 6.16
N SER A 5 -20.35 79.67 5.70
CA SER A 5 -21.52 79.46 6.57
C SER A 5 -21.29 78.30 7.53
N LYS A 6 -21.60 78.44 8.79
CA LYS A 6 -21.55 77.37 9.84
C LYS A 6 -22.24 76.07 9.40
N GLN A 7 -23.20 76.19 8.48
CA GLN A 7 -23.88 75.01 7.90
C GLN A 7 -22.97 74.22 6.94
N GLN A 8 -22.15 74.89 6.14
CA GLN A 8 -21.21 74.22 5.24
C GLN A 8 -20.11 73.52 6.02
N LEU A 9 -19.63 74.14 7.08
CA LEU A 9 -18.63 73.49 7.97
C LEU A 9 -19.20 72.22 8.65
N ARG A 10 -20.44 72.29 9.10
CA ARG A 10 -21.13 71.10 9.70
C ARG A 10 -21.35 69.98 8.70
N THR A 11 -21.61 70.26 7.44
CA THR A 11 -21.81 69.27 6.39
C THR A 11 -20.50 68.59 6.00
N VAL A 12 -19.39 69.33 5.95
CA VAL A 12 -18.06 68.80 5.69
C VAL A 12 -17.59 67.91 6.84
N LEU A 13 -17.75 68.38 8.08
CA LEU A 13 -17.40 67.63 9.28
C LEU A 13 -18.25 66.32 9.43
N ARG A 14 -19.53 66.37 9.05
CA ARG A 14 -20.38 65.17 8.99
C ARG A 14 -19.96 64.17 7.91
N LYS A 15 -19.55 64.64 6.74
CA LYS A 15 -19.02 63.80 5.64
C LYS A 15 -17.67 63.17 6.07
N GLN A 16 -16.78 63.92 6.70
CA GLN A 16 -15.50 63.37 7.18
C GLN A 16 -15.71 62.34 8.29
N LYS A 17 -16.66 62.60 9.23
CA LYS A 17 -16.96 61.64 10.32
C LYS A 17 -17.64 60.36 9.81
N LYS A 18 -18.43 60.49 8.72
CA LYS A 18 -19.05 59.32 8.09
C LYS A 18 -18.04 58.49 7.29
N HIS A 19 -17.04 59.11 6.65
CA HIS A 19 -15.97 58.40 5.99
C HIS A 19 -15.02 57.68 6.96
N LYS A 20 -14.72 58.32 8.11
CA LYS A 20 -13.83 57.76 9.14
C LYS A 20 -14.47 56.56 9.89
N ASN A 21 -15.81 56.47 9.97
CA ASN A 21 -16.50 55.35 10.58
C ASN A 21 -16.64 54.17 9.61
N SER A 22 -16.71 54.38 8.27
CA SER A 22 -16.75 53.29 7.29
C SER A 22 -15.41 52.57 7.17
N ASP A 23 -14.29 53.31 7.23
CA ASP A 23 -12.94 52.72 7.13
C ASP A 23 -12.61 51.83 8.32
N SER A 24 -13.15 52.13 9.53
CA SER A 24 -12.92 51.29 10.72
C SER A 24 -13.85 50.07 10.84
N GLU A 25 -14.98 50.08 10.13
CA GLU A 25 -15.89 48.93 10.10
C GLU A 25 -15.45 47.84 9.12
N ASP A 26 -14.65 48.19 8.10
CA ASP A 26 -14.16 47.29 7.09
C ASP A 26 -12.77 46.70 7.45
N ASP A 27 -11.97 47.35 8.30
CA ASP A 27 -10.63 46.90 8.69
C ASP A 27 -10.63 45.52 9.38
N TRP A 28 -11.63 45.24 10.20
CA TRP A 28 -11.73 43.90 10.82
C TRP A 28 -12.10 42.80 9.82
N LEU A 29 -12.82 43.15 8.75
CA LEU A 29 -13.21 42.23 7.69
C LEU A 29 -11.99 41.76 6.88
N MET A 30 -11.00 42.66 6.67
CA MET A 30 -9.72 42.34 6.04
C MET A 30 -8.93 41.33 6.90
N THR A 31 -8.80 41.61 8.20
CA THR A 31 -8.09 40.68 9.10
C THR A 31 -8.81 39.35 9.26
N TYR A 32 -10.16 39.35 9.26
CA TYR A 32 -10.97 38.12 9.27
C TYR A 32 -10.80 37.33 7.99
N SER A 33 -10.83 37.99 6.82
CA SER A 33 -10.63 37.36 5.53
C SER A 33 -9.24 36.71 5.41
N ASP A 34 -8.20 37.40 5.89
CA ASP A 34 -6.84 36.86 5.92
C ASP A 34 -6.74 35.64 6.82
N ALA A 35 -7.31 35.69 8.02
CA ALA A 35 -7.36 34.57 8.94
C ALA A 35 -8.09 33.35 8.33
N VAL A 36 -9.21 33.56 7.63
CA VAL A 36 -9.98 32.50 6.98
C VAL A 36 -9.22 31.90 5.79
N THR A 37 -8.55 32.74 4.98
CA THR A 37 -7.74 32.25 3.86
C THR A 37 -6.52 31.47 4.33
N LEU A 38 -5.85 31.91 5.39
CA LEU A 38 -4.75 31.16 6.02
C LEU A 38 -5.23 29.82 6.60
N LEU A 39 -6.39 29.81 7.27
CA LEU A 39 -6.99 28.57 7.77
C LEU A 39 -7.36 27.63 6.63
N MET A 40 -7.95 28.15 5.56
CA MET A 40 -8.30 27.36 4.37
C MET A 40 -7.06 26.76 3.70
N THR A 41 -6.01 27.55 3.50
CA THR A 41 -4.75 27.04 2.93
C THR A 41 -4.10 26.00 3.82
N PHE A 42 -4.14 26.18 5.14
CA PHE A 42 -3.66 25.19 6.09
C PHE A 42 -4.45 23.87 6.02
N LEU A 43 -5.78 23.93 5.95
CA LEU A 43 -6.63 22.76 5.77
C LEU A 43 -6.37 22.04 4.44
N VAL A 44 -6.18 22.79 3.35
CA VAL A 44 -5.81 22.21 2.04
C VAL A 44 -4.44 21.55 2.10
N LEU A 45 -3.46 22.14 2.78
CA LEU A 45 -2.15 21.54 3.00
C LEU A 45 -2.25 20.26 3.84
N LEU A 46 -3.05 20.24 4.90
CA LEU A 46 -3.30 19.02 5.69
C LEU A 46 -3.93 17.92 4.85
N LEU A 47 -4.90 18.24 3.99
CA LEU A 47 -5.50 17.27 3.05
C LEU A 47 -4.49 16.76 2.02
N SER A 48 -3.59 17.61 1.54
CA SER A 48 -2.54 17.23 0.57
C SER A 48 -1.50 16.27 1.17
N VAL A 49 -1.21 16.38 2.46
CA VAL A 49 -0.27 15.50 3.19
C VAL A 49 -0.99 14.28 3.77
N SER A 50 -2.32 14.34 3.90
CA SER A 50 -3.12 13.23 4.41
C SER A 50 -3.17 12.09 3.39
N THR A 51 -2.45 11.01 3.64
CA THR A 51 -2.64 9.74 2.94
C THR A 51 -3.95 9.14 3.40
N ILE A 52 -4.95 9.14 2.54
CA ILE A 52 -6.20 8.41 2.82
C ILE A 52 -5.82 6.93 2.92
N ASP A 53 -5.98 6.35 4.10
CA ASP A 53 -5.87 4.91 4.29
C ASP A 53 -7.01 4.23 3.53
N GLN A 54 -6.65 3.71 2.34
CA GLN A 54 -7.60 3.09 1.41
C GLN A 54 -8.38 1.96 2.10
N SER A 55 -7.79 1.28 3.07
CA SER A 55 -8.45 0.21 3.82
C SER A 55 -9.61 0.72 4.68
N LYS A 56 -9.44 1.89 5.29
CA LYS A 56 -10.51 2.54 6.07
C LYS A 56 -11.63 3.10 5.17
N TYR A 57 -11.23 3.67 4.03
CA TYR A 57 -12.23 4.15 3.05
C TYR A 57 -13.09 3.01 2.53
N ASP A 58 -12.48 1.89 2.17
CA ASP A 58 -13.17 0.70 1.70
C ASP A 58 -14.08 0.10 2.77
N GLN A 59 -13.66 0.10 4.02
CA GLN A 59 -14.45 -0.34 5.15
C GLN A 59 -15.73 0.51 5.30
N VAL A 60 -15.61 1.83 5.20
CA VAL A 60 -16.74 2.75 5.25
C VAL A 60 -17.68 2.58 4.05
N VAL A 61 -17.13 2.40 2.85
CA VAL A 61 -17.94 2.20 1.62
C VAL A 61 -18.69 0.87 1.66
N GLU A 62 -18.07 -0.19 2.13
CA GLU A 62 -18.73 -1.50 2.30
C GLU A 62 -19.79 -1.45 3.42
N ASP A 63 -19.49 -0.84 4.55
CA ASP A 63 -20.48 -0.60 5.64
C ASP A 63 -21.72 0.17 5.14
N ILE A 64 -21.53 1.15 4.26
CA ILE A 64 -22.63 1.92 3.67
C ILE A 64 -23.41 1.07 2.66
N LYS A 65 -22.75 0.27 1.82
CA LYS A 65 -23.40 -0.57 0.80
C LYS A 65 -24.27 -1.67 1.41
N GLU A 66 -23.85 -2.23 2.54
CA GLU A 66 -24.60 -3.30 3.24
C GLU A 66 -25.67 -2.78 4.22
N GLY A 67 -25.96 -1.47 4.23
CA GLY A 67 -26.97 -0.89 5.11
C GLY A 67 -26.59 -0.93 6.60
N GLY A 68 -25.32 -0.98 6.91
CA GLY A 68 -24.73 -1.34 8.19
C GLY A 68 -24.82 -0.32 9.34
N LEU A 69 -25.73 0.66 9.29
CA LEU A 69 -25.98 1.56 10.44
C LEU A 69 -26.85 0.94 11.54
N GLU A 70 -27.46 -0.23 11.31
CA GLU A 70 -28.38 -0.85 12.28
C GLU A 70 -27.89 -2.15 12.94
N SER A 71 -26.79 -2.73 12.50
CA SER A 71 -26.33 -3.99 13.08
C SER A 71 -24.95 -3.81 13.72
N GLY A 72 -24.88 -3.88 15.03
CA GLY A 72 -23.63 -3.81 15.82
C GLY A 72 -22.63 -4.97 15.56
N LYS A 73 -22.65 -5.55 14.37
CA LYS A 73 -21.66 -6.51 13.88
C LYS A 73 -20.49 -5.74 13.28
N LYS A 74 -19.32 -5.88 13.87
CA LYS A 74 -18.05 -5.36 13.35
C LYS A 74 -17.82 -5.97 11.97
N PHE A 75 -17.96 -5.18 10.92
CA PHE A 75 -17.63 -5.59 9.56
C PHE A 75 -16.13 -5.92 9.50
N VAL A 76 -15.78 -7.08 9.03
CA VAL A 76 -14.39 -7.49 8.78
C VAL A 76 -14.19 -7.54 7.28
N SER A 77 -13.34 -6.66 6.73
CA SER A 77 -13.12 -6.61 5.29
C SER A 77 -12.65 -7.97 4.75
N PRO A 78 -12.97 -8.34 3.50
CA PRO A 78 -12.52 -9.59 2.91
C PRO A 78 -10.99 -9.78 3.02
N PHE A 79 -10.22 -8.72 2.82
CA PHE A 79 -8.76 -8.75 2.97
C PHE A 79 -8.29 -8.98 4.41
N GLU A 80 -9.03 -8.52 5.43
CA GLU A 80 -8.71 -8.83 6.83
C GLU A 80 -8.99 -10.30 7.16
N LYS A 81 -10.07 -10.87 6.62
CA LYS A 81 -10.35 -12.30 6.76
C LYS A 81 -9.23 -13.12 6.11
N LEU A 82 -8.87 -12.81 4.86
CA LEU A 82 -7.78 -13.48 4.16
C LEU A 82 -6.45 -13.35 4.93
N LYS A 83 -6.16 -12.17 5.49
CA LYS A 83 -4.95 -11.99 6.30
C LYS A 83 -4.96 -12.91 7.52
N THR A 84 -6.07 -13.01 8.22
CA THR A 84 -6.20 -13.89 9.41
C THR A 84 -5.98 -15.35 9.05
N GLU A 85 -6.58 -15.84 7.95
CA GLU A 85 -6.39 -17.20 7.44
C GLU A 85 -4.92 -17.47 7.09
N LEU A 86 -4.26 -16.53 6.41
CA LEU A 86 -2.84 -16.65 6.05
C LEU A 86 -1.91 -16.61 7.29
N ASP A 87 -2.25 -15.84 8.31
CA ASP A 87 -1.53 -15.83 9.58
C ASP A 87 -1.69 -17.18 10.31
N GLU A 88 -2.88 -17.79 10.30
CA GLU A 88 -3.14 -19.13 10.84
C GLU A 88 -2.35 -20.21 10.10
N ILE A 89 -2.26 -20.13 8.75
CA ILE A 89 -1.42 -21.02 7.94
C ILE A 89 0.05 -20.88 8.33
N THR A 90 0.53 -19.65 8.51
CA THR A 90 1.90 -19.35 8.93
C THR A 90 2.22 -20.00 10.29
N GLU A 91 1.26 -20.00 11.22
CA GLU A 91 1.40 -20.62 12.54
C GLU A 91 1.35 -22.14 12.48
N SER A 92 0.36 -22.71 11.77
CA SER A 92 0.14 -24.16 11.69
C SER A 92 1.32 -24.88 11.04
N HIS A 93 1.93 -24.29 10.02
CA HIS A 93 3.09 -24.83 9.32
C HIS A 93 4.43 -24.42 9.96
N LYS A 94 4.42 -23.68 11.07
CA LYS A 94 5.64 -23.19 11.78
C LYS A 94 6.56 -22.37 10.86
N LEU A 95 5.97 -21.51 10.03
CA LEU A 95 6.69 -20.72 9.03
C LEU A 95 6.97 -19.27 9.48
N LYS A 96 6.83 -18.92 10.78
CA LYS A 96 6.98 -17.53 11.28
C LYS A 96 8.29 -16.86 10.88
N ASP A 97 9.37 -17.62 10.78
CA ASP A 97 10.69 -17.10 10.39
C ASP A 97 10.88 -17.02 8.87
N ASN A 98 10.00 -17.66 8.08
CA ASN A 98 10.13 -17.82 6.62
C ASN A 98 8.98 -17.25 5.81
N MET A 99 7.87 -16.91 6.44
CA MET A 99 6.69 -16.36 5.80
C MET A 99 6.19 -15.16 6.59
N THR A 100 6.02 -14.04 5.92
CA THR A 100 5.49 -12.80 6.49
C THR A 100 4.28 -12.34 5.70
N VAL A 101 3.16 -12.11 6.38
CA VAL A 101 1.92 -11.61 5.77
C VAL A 101 1.72 -10.17 6.19
N THR A 102 1.64 -9.26 5.23
CA THR A 102 1.50 -7.83 5.47
C THR A 102 0.28 -7.28 4.74
N ARG A 103 -0.56 -6.53 5.47
CA ARG A 103 -1.67 -5.77 4.87
C ARG A 103 -1.12 -4.51 4.21
N GLN A 104 -1.45 -4.32 2.94
CA GLN A 104 -1.10 -3.15 2.14
C GLN A 104 -2.39 -2.38 1.77
N PRO A 105 -2.31 -1.09 1.41
CA PRO A 105 -3.49 -0.33 0.98
C PRO A 105 -4.25 -0.96 -0.20
N LYS A 106 -3.53 -1.59 -1.14
CA LYS A 106 -4.12 -2.25 -2.32
C LYS A 106 -4.48 -3.72 -2.11
N GLY A 107 -4.07 -4.34 -1.00
CA GLY A 107 -4.28 -5.79 -0.82
C GLY A 107 -3.42 -6.41 0.28
N ILE A 108 -2.98 -7.62 0.05
CA ILE A 108 -2.10 -8.38 0.94
C ILE A 108 -0.82 -8.74 0.21
N THR A 109 0.29 -8.69 0.93
CA THR A 109 1.59 -9.17 0.47
C THR A 109 2.04 -10.31 1.36
N ILE A 110 2.33 -11.45 0.74
CA ILE A 110 2.90 -12.64 1.38
C ILE A 110 4.35 -12.73 0.90
N GLU A 111 5.29 -12.58 1.80
CA GLU A 111 6.72 -12.73 1.53
C GLU A 111 7.21 -14.08 2.07
N LEU A 112 7.87 -14.86 1.22
CA LEU A 112 8.39 -16.19 1.56
C LEU A 112 9.90 -16.24 1.29
N ALA A 113 10.67 -16.68 2.28
CA ALA A 113 12.10 -16.92 2.10
C ALA A 113 12.32 -18.06 1.08
N SER A 114 13.16 -17.82 0.07
CA SER A 114 13.43 -18.84 -0.97
C SER A 114 14.01 -20.13 -0.38
N SER A 115 14.76 -20.06 0.71
CA SER A 115 15.35 -21.23 1.38
C SER A 115 14.31 -22.18 1.98
N SER A 116 13.11 -21.68 2.30
CA SER A 116 12.01 -22.52 2.75
C SER A 116 11.32 -23.25 1.59
N LEU A 117 11.28 -22.60 0.41
CA LEU A 117 10.53 -23.08 -0.76
C LEU A 117 11.36 -23.95 -1.69
N TYR A 118 12.65 -23.62 -1.89
CA TYR A 118 13.49 -24.18 -2.93
C TYR A 118 14.83 -24.67 -2.41
N GLY A 119 15.42 -25.62 -3.11
CA GLY A 119 16.82 -25.97 -2.94
C GLY A 119 17.77 -24.88 -3.45
N VAL A 120 19.04 -24.97 -3.10
CA VAL A 120 20.09 -24.05 -3.56
C VAL A 120 20.17 -24.12 -5.10
N GLY A 121 20.08 -22.97 -5.76
CA GLY A 121 20.14 -22.89 -7.23
C GLY A 121 18.98 -23.58 -7.95
N SER A 122 17.88 -23.92 -7.26
CA SER A 122 16.71 -24.59 -7.82
C SER A 122 15.49 -23.67 -7.81
N ALA A 123 14.54 -23.96 -8.71
CA ALA A 123 13.20 -23.40 -8.71
C ALA A 123 12.13 -24.49 -8.42
N GLU A 124 12.53 -25.72 -8.13
CA GLU A 124 11.60 -26.80 -7.78
C GLU A 124 11.12 -26.62 -6.34
N ILE A 125 9.78 -26.60 -6.16
CA ILE A 125 9.15 -26.47 -4.84
C ILE A 125 9.44 -27.75 -4.04
N GLN A 126 9.98 -27.58 -2.84
CA GLN A 126 10.27 -28.68 -1.95
C GLN A 126 8.98 -29.28 -1.38
N GLU A 127 8.92 -30.61 -1.27
CA GLU A 127 7.74 -31.33 -0.78
C GLU A 127 7.27 -30.83 0.60
N LYS A 128 8.21 -30.51 1.50
CA LYS A 128 7.89 -29.96 2.83
C LYS A 128 7.12 -28.63 2.80
N SER A 129 7.23 -27.87 1.71
CA SER A 129 6.61 -26.54 1.56
C SER A 129 5.37 -26.58 0.68
N ALA A 130 5.16 -27.70 -0.04
CA ALA A 130 4.04 -27.85 -0.96
C ALA A 130 2.69 -27.77 -0.22
N ALA A 131 2.56 -28.40 0.95
CA ALA A 131 1.34 -28.36 1.75
C ALA A 131 0.97 -26.93 2.18
N ALA A 132 1.93 -26.16 2.70
CA ALA A 132 1.68 -24.77 3.08
C ALA A 132 1.29 -23.89 1.88
N LEU A 133 1.93 -24.11 0.71
CA LEU A 133 1.55 -23.40 -0.52
C LEU A 133 0.17 -23.80 -1.02
N SER A 134 -0.25 -25.07 -0.85
CA SER A 134 -1.61 -25.51 -1.18
C SER A 134 -2.65 -24.83 -0.30
N ASP A 135 -2.41 -24.73 1.01
CA ASP A 135 -3.32 -24.04 1.93
C ASP A 135 -3.40 -22.53 1.59
N VAL A 136 -2.27 -21.87 1.24
CA VAL A 136 -2.27 -20.49 0.75
C VAL A 136 -3.08 -20.36 -0.54
N ALA A 137 -2.91 -21.31 -1.48
CA ALA A 137 -3.66 -21.30 -2.73
C ALA A 137 -5.16 -21.51 -2.50
N GLU A 138 -5.54 -22.37 -1.56
CA GLU A 138 -6.94 -22.60 -1.19
C GLU A 138 -7.58 -21.36 -0.59
N SER A 139 -6.90 -20.66 0.34
CA SER A 139 -7.39 -19.39 0.89
C SER A 139 -7.55 -18.31 -0.19
N ILE A 140 -6.61 -18.22 -1.14
CA ILE A 140 -6.71 -17.28 -2.28
C ILE A 140 -7.86 -17.66 -3.22
N LYS A 141 -8.05 -18.95 -3.51
CA LYS A 141 -9.14 -19.46 -4.36
C LYS A 141 -10.51 -19.15 -3.75
N ASN A 142 -10.63 -19.32 -2.43
CA ASN A 142 -11.87 -19.10 -1.68
C ASN A 142 -12.06 -17.62 -1.27
N PHE A 143 -11.15 -16.74 -1.71
CA PHE A 143 -11.19 -15.33 -1.36
C PHE A 143 -12.45 -14.65 -1.90
N ASP A 144 -13.28 -14.18 -0.99
CA ASP A 144 -14.58 -13.56 -1.27
C ASP A 144 -14.43 -12.08 -1.72
N TYR A 145 -13.74 -11.88 -2.84
CA TYR A 145 -13.60 -10.59 -3.51
C TYR A 145 -13.40 -10.79 -5.01
N GLU A 146 -14.39 -10.41 -5.81
CA GLU A 146 -14.41 -10.74 -7.24
C GLU A 146 -13.30 -10.06 -8.06
N ASN A 147 -12.92 -8.84 -7.69
CA ASN A 147 -12.00 -8.02 -8.50
C ASN A 147 -10.58 -7.98 -7.93
N TYR A 148 -9.93 -9.15 -7.83
CA TYR A 148 -8.53 -9.25 -7.39
C TYR A 148 -7.64 -9.90 -8.45
N GLN A 149 -6.34 -9.64 -8.32
CA GLN A 149 -5.29 -10.32 -9.06
C GLN A 149 -4.21 -10.81 -8.11
N VAL A 150 -3.51 -11.85 -8.52
CA VAL A 150 -2.39 -12.45 -7.80
C VAL A 150 -1.12 -12.24 -8.62
N GLU A 151 -0.19 -11.45 -8.11
CA GLU A 151 1.11 -11.23 -8.76
C GLU A 151 2.18 -11.93 -7.95
N ILE A 152 2.99 -12.75 -8.61
CA ILE A 152 4.04 -13.53 -7.98
C ILE A 152 5.38 -13.04 -8.49
N GLU A 153 6.23 -12.57 -7.57
CA GLU A 153 7.53 -12.01 -7.87
C GLU A 153 8.65 -12.88 -7.31
N GLY A 154 9.63 -13.23 -8.17
CA GLY A 154 10.84 -13.91 -7.77
C GLY A 154 12.01 -12.95 -7.65
N HIS A 155 12.78 -13.07 -6.56
CA HIS A 155 13.98 -12.27 -6.27
C HIS A 155 15.16 -13.17 -5.91
N THR A 156 16.37 -12.74 -6.27
CA THR A 156 17.62 -13.37 -5.87
C THR A 156 18.50 -12.39 -5.08
N ASP A 157 19.58 -12.90 -4.55
CA ASP A 157 20.71 -12.06 -4.14
C ASP A 157 21.61 -11.73 -5.36
N ASN A 158 22.71 -11.02 -5.12
CA ASN A 158 23.69 -10.62 -6.15
C ASN A 158 24.71 -11.72 -6.49
N VAL A 159 24.61 -12.92 -5.90
CA VAL A 159 25.47 -14.03 -6.26
C VAL A 159 25.03 -14.59 -7.61
N ALA A 160 25.88 -14.47 -8.61
CA ALA A 160 25.56 -14.92 -9.95
C ALA A 160 25.38 -16.46 -9.97
N ILE A 161 24.28 -16.92 -10.57
CA ILE A 161 24.10 -18.32 -10.94
C ILE A 161 24.44 -18.49 -12.42
N HIS A 162 25.08 -19.60 -12.72
CA HIS A 162 25.33 -19.98 -14.12
C HIS A 162 25.27 -21.48 -14.26
N THR A 163 24.09 -22.00 -14.61
CA THR A 163 23.86 -23.41 -14.84
C THR A 163 23.26 -23.63 -16.23
N LYS A 164 23.24 -24.88 -16.69
CA LYS A 164 22.58 -25.23 -17.97
C LYS A 164 21.08 -24.91 -17.93
N GLN A 165 20.45 -25.03 -16.77
CA GLN A 165 19.01 -24.80 -16.59
C GLN A 165 18.68 -23.33 -16.33
N TYR A 166 19.55 -22.63 -15.61
CA TYR A 166 19.40 -21.21 -15.28
C TYR A 166 20.69 -20.46 -15.66
N PRO A 167 20.75 -19.89 -16.87
CA PRO A 167 21.94 -19.14 -17.32
C PRO A 167 22.25 -17.91 -16.47
N SER A 168 21.23 -17.30 -15.85
CA SER A 168 21.39 -16.14 -14.96
C SER A 168 20.35 -16.13 -13.85
N ASN A 169 20.49 -15.17 -12.93
CA ASN A 169 19.51 -14.89 -11.86
C ASN A 169 18.13 -14.48 -12.41
N TRP A 170 18.08 -13.97 -13.63
CA TRP A 170 16.81 -13.63 -14.30
C TRP A 170 15.97 -14.88 -14.55
N GLU A 171 16.54 -15.89 -15.22
CA GLU A 171 15.82 -17.14 -15.48
C GLU A 171 15.42 -17.83 -14.18
N LEU A 172 16.33 -17.90 -13.20
CA LEU A 172 16.04 -18.51 -11.91
C LEU A 172 14.85 -17.85 -11.21
N SER A 173 14.85 -16.51 -11.16
CA SER A 173 13.78 -15.75 -10.48
C SER A 173 12.42 -15.91 -11.17
N VAL A 174 12.40 -15.86 -12.53
CA VAL A 174 11.17 -16.09 -13.32
C VAL A 174 10.65 -17.50 -13.12
N HIS A 175 11.52 -18.53 -13.18
CA HIS A 175 11.08 -19.91 -13.00
C HIS A 175 10.52 -20.16 -11.60
N ARG A 176 11.10 -19.56 -10.55
CA ARG A 176 10.56 -19.63 -9.19
C ARG A 176 9.15 -19.08 -9.12
N ALA A 177 8.92 -17.89 -9.68
CA ALA A 177 7.58 -17.31 -9.72
C ALA A 177 6.59 -18.15 -10.52
N THR A 178 7.01 -18.64 -11.69
CA THR A 178 6.16 -19.45 -12.58
C THR A 178 5.80 -20.78 -11.94
N ASN A 179 6.71 -21.42 -11.19
CA ASN A 179 6.42 -22.69 -10.53
C ASN A 179 5.37 -22.56 -9.41
N ILE A 180 5.33 -21.40 -8.71
CA ILE A 180 4.23 -21.09 -7.78
C ILE A 180 2.93 -20.89 -8.54
N VAL A 181 2.93 -20.13 -9.66
CA VAL A 181 1.73 -20.03 -10.51
C VAL A 181 1.22 -21.40 -10.92
N GLN A 182 2.10 -22.30 -11.39
CA GLN A 182 1.71 -23.64 -11.78
C GLN A 182 1.15 -24.47 -10.61
N HIS A 183 1.71 -24.29 -9.41
CA HIS A 183 1.19 -24.93 -8.20
C HIS A 183 -0.22 -24.41 -7.88
N PHE A 184 -0.43 -23.10 -7.90
CA PHE A 184 -1.73 -22.48 -7.65
C PHE A 184 -2.80 -22.86 -8.70
N LEU A 185 -2.40 -23.01 -9.97
CA LEU A 185 -3.28 -23.50 -11.03
C LEU A 185 -3.76 -24.93 -10.74
N LYS A 186 -2.89 -25.80 -10.23
CA LYS A 186 -3.26 -27.18 -9.85
C LYS A 186 -4.26 -27.21 -8.69
N GLU A 187 -4.14 -26.26 -7.75
CA GLU A 187 -5.09 -26.09 -6.64
C GLU A 187 -6.39 -25.40 -7.07
N GLY A 188 -6.47 -24.91 -8.30
CA GLY A 188 -7.68 -24.36 -8.90
C GLY A 188 -7.86 -22.85 -8.76
N VAL A 189 -6.78 -22.11 -8.50
CA VAL A 189 -6.80 -20.64 -8.61
C VAL A 189 -6.95 -20.26 -10.09
N ASP A 190 -7.79 -19.27 -10.38
CA ASP A 190 -8.09 -18.83 -11.75
C ASP A 190 -6.86 -18.26 -12.46
N SER A 191 -6.53 -18.82 -13.63
CA SER A 191 -5.40 -18.39 -14.45
C SER A 191 -5.47 -16.94 -14.90
N GLN A 192 -6.68 -16.41 -15.12
CA GLN A 192 -6.88 -15.02 -15.56
C GLN A 192 -6.54 -13.99 -14.49
N ARG A 193 -6.41 -14.42 -13.25
CA ARG A 193 -6.06 -13.58 -12.10
C ARG A 193 -4.57 -13.57 -11.77
N MET A 194 -3.77 -14.44 -12.42
CA MET A 194 -2.37 -14.64 -12.03
C MET A 194 -1.38 -14.01 -13.00
N LYS A 195 -0.32 -13.45 -12.41
CA LYS A 195 0.86 -12.95 -13.12
C LYS A 195 2.13 -13.45 -12.44
N ALA A 196 3.19 -13.71 -13.22
CA ALA A 196 4.51 -14.05 -12.72
C ALA A 196 5.54 -13.04 -13.24
N ALA A 197 6.45 -12.60 -12.37
CA ALA A 197 7.57 -11.73 -12.71
C ALA A 197 8.85 -12.20 -12.01
N GLY A 198 10.00 -12.04 -12.67
CA GLY A 198 11.30 -12.24 -12.05
C GLY A 198 12.09 -10.93 -12.09
N TYR A 199 12.74 -10.61 -11.01
CA TYR A 199 13.50 -9.36 -10.85
C TYR A 199 14.99 -9.60 -10.60
N ALA A 200 15.43 -10.87 -10.58
CA ALA A 200 16.82 -11.20 -10.23
C ALA A 200 17.23 -10.47 -8.93
N ASP A 201 18.39 -9.83 -8.92
CA ASP A 201 18.94 -9.03 -7.81
C ASP A 201 18.69 -7.52 -7.95
N THR A 202 17.88 -7.10 -8.91
CA THR A 202 17.67 -5.66 -9.23
C THR A 202 16.82 -4.91 -8.21
N LYS A 203 16.05 -5.63 -7.38
CA LYS A 203 15.21 -5.06 -6.32
C LYS A 203 15.56 -5.66 -4.95
N PRO A 204 16.74 -5.36 -4.40
CA PRO A 204 17.13 -5.88 -3.10
C PRO A 204 16.31 -5.22 -1.98
N LYS A 205 15.93 -6.01 -0.96
CA LYS A 205 15.28 -5.52 0.27
C LYS A 205 16.29 -4.92 1.25
N ALA A 206 17.51 -5.44 1.22
CA ALA A 206 18.64 -4.94 1.99
C ALA A 206 19.92 -4.96 1.14
N PRO A 207 20.94 -4.12 1.43
CA PRO A 207 22.19 -4.11 0.69
C PRO A 207 22.87 -5.48 0.71
N ASN A 208 23.21 -6.03 -0.46
CA ASN A 208 23.90 -7.33 -0.57
C ASN A 208 25.34 -7.30 -0.08
N VAL A 209 25.96 -6.11 -0.11
CA VAL A 209 27.35 -5.86 0.27
C VAL A 209 27.43 -4.65 1.19
N ASP A 210 28.47 -4.59 1.99
CA ASP A 210 28.80 -3.42 2.81
C ASP A 210 29.52 -2.34 1.98
N ASP A 211 29.86 -1.21 2.61
CA ASP A 211 30.54 -0.08 1.97
C ASP A 211 31.94 -0.43 1.43
N SER A 212 32.53 -1.55 1.88
CA SER A 212 33.81 -2.07 1.39
C SER A 212 33.64 -3.06 0.22
N GLY A 213 32.42 -3.38 -0.18
CA GLY A 213 32.11 -4.37 -1.21
C GLY A 213 32.09 -5.81 -0.70
N LYS A 214 32.20 -6.03 0.62
CA LYS A 214 32.14 -7.37 1.20
C LYS A 214 30.69 -7.84 1.32
N ALA A 215 30.43 -9.09 0.97
CA ALA A 215 29.11 -9.70 1.05
C ALA A 215 28.56 -9.68 2.49
N ILE A 216 27.25 -9.41 2.63
CA ILE A 216 26.49 -9.48 3.88
C ILE A 216 25.53 -10.67 3.76
N PRO A 217 25.90 -11.87 4.25
CA PRO A 217 25.14 -13.11 4.03
C PRO A 217 23.70 -13.06 4.54
N GLU A 218 23.45 -12.36 5.68
CA GLU A 218 22.13 -12.20 6.26
C GLU A 218 21.21 -11.42 5.31
N ASN A 219 21.71 -10.33 4.72
CA ASN A 219 20.98 -9.53 3.76
C ASN A 219 20.74 -10.28 2.44
N GLN A 220 21.76 -11.03 1.97
CA GLN A 220 21.59 -11.90 0.81
C GLN A 220 20.50 -12.94 1.04
N ALA A 221 20.41 -13.51 2.25
CA ALA A 221 19.35 -14.45 2.61
C ALA A 221 17.96 -13.81 2.56
N ILE A 222 17.82 -12.56 3.05
CA ILE A 222 16.59 -11.77 3.00
C ILE A 222 16.21 -11.42 1.55
N ASN A 223 17.21 -11.14 0.69
CA ASN A 223 16.98 -10.80 -0.71
C ASN A 223 16.50 -12.00 -1.53
N ARG A 224 16.94 -13.23 -1.19
CA ARG A 224 16.43 -14.47 -1.82
C ARG A 224 15.03 -14.77 -1.31
N ARG A 225 14.01 -14.20 -1.96
CA ARG A 225 12.61 -14.31 -1.56
C ARG A 225 11.69 -14.46 -2.75
N VAL A 226 10.47 -14.91 -2.48
CA VAL A 226 9.33 -14.80 -3.39
C VAL A 226 8.26 -13.98 -2.71
N ILE A 227 7.62 -13.12 -3.46
CA ILE A 227 6.54 -12.29 -2.97
C ILE A 227 5.27 -12.65 -3.74
N ILE A 228 4.17 -12.84 -3.02
CA ILE A 228 2.84 -13.06 -3.59
C ILE A 228 1.99 -11.87 -3.18
N HIS A 229 1.55 -11.09 -4.14
CA HIS A 229 0.63 -9.97 -3.94
C HIS A 229 -0.78 -10.42 -4.31
N VAL A 230 -1.70 -10.36 -3.36
CA VAL A 230 -3.14 -10.48 -3.60
C VAL A 230 -3.71 -9.07 -3.52
N ILE A 231 -3.93 -8.45 -4.67
CA ILE A 231 -4.25 -7.04 -4.78
C ILE A 231 -5.52 -6.81 -5.59
N ARG A 232 -6.14 -5.66 -5.38
CA ARG A 232 -7.26 -5.23 -6.24
C ARG A 232 -6.80 -5.06 -7.66
N LYS A 233 -7.61 -5.51 -8.59
CA LYS A 233 -7.41 -5.25 -10.01
C LYS A 233 -7.82 -3.81 -10.28
N ASP A 234 -6.88 -2.97 -10.72
CA ASP A 234 -7.18 -1.64 -11.21
C ASP A 234 -8.02 -1.77 -12.50
N ASN A 235 -9.18 -1.10 -12.56
CA ASN A 235 -10.07 -1.08 -13.73
C ASN A 235 -9.50 -0.18 -14.83
#